data_8261cc4e7968480a718fbd900b4ab72b
#
_entry.id   8261cc4e7968480a718fbd900b4ab72b
#
_cell.length_a   1.000
_cell.length_b   1.000
_cell.length_c   1.000
_cell.angle_alpha   90.00
_cell.angle_beta   90.00
_cell.angle_gamma   90.00
#
_symmetry.space_group_name_H-M   'P 1'
#
loop_
_entity.id
_entity.type
_entity.pdbx_description
1 polymer ?
#
loop_
_entity_poly.entity_id
_entity_poly.type
_entity_poly.pdbx_seq_one_letter_code
_entity_poly.pdbx_strand_id
1 'polypeptide(L)'
;PTITAPTGDTQTPGWSLLDILAAAGLRDAKAVSLLDSEGAGLRLEGADFDRAATILYVKMNRGGQLRFRRYSKRGDAWEMTGELRGLAKISIVD
;
A
#
# COMPACT_ATOMS: atom_id res chain seq x y z
N PRO A 1 -6.07 -11.71 -6.52
CA PRO A 1 -5.81 -11.06 -7.81
C PRO A 1 -4.67 -10.06 -7.73
N THR A 2 -3.84 -10.04 -8.78
CA THR A 2 -2.75 -9.07 -8.85
C THR A 2 -3.22 -7.76 -9.46
N ILE A 3 -2.50 -6.69 -9.12
CA ILE A 3 -2.70 -5.36 -9.71
C ILE A 3 -1.33 -4.84 -10.20
N THR A 4 -1.35 -3.77 -10.98
CA THR A 4 -0.13 -3.09 -11.38
C THR A 4 -0.18 -1.65 -10.89
N ALA A 5 1.01 -1.03 -10.80
CA ALA A 5 1.08 0.38 -10.43
C ALA A 5 0.44 1.24 -11.52
N PRO A 6 -0.29 2.31 -11.15
CA PRO A 6 -0.95 3.17 -12.15
C PRO A 6 0.02 4.09 -12.89
N THR A 7 1.20 4.35 -12.33
CA THR A 7 2.24 5.17 -12.94
C THR A 7 3.61 4.56 -12.65
N GLY A 8 4.64 5.04 -13.32
CA GLY A 8 5.99 4.53 -13.14
C GLY A 8 6.13 3.15 -13.76
N ASP A 9 6.54 2.16 -12.97
CA ASP A 9 6.64 0.77 -13.43
C ASP A 9 5.26 0.12 -13.46
N THR A 10 4.55 0.26 -14.58
CA THR A 10 3.21 -0.26 -14.76
C THR A 10 3.19 -1.72 -15.23
N GLN A 11 4.37 -2.34 -15.39
CA GLN A 11 4.48 -3.71 -15.90
C GLN A 11 4.64 -4.76 -14.79
N THR A 12 5.12 -4.35 -13.62
CA THR A 12 5.38 -5.29 -12.53
C THR A 12 4.10 -5.56 -11.75
N PRO A 13 3.63 -6.82 -11.67
CA PRO A 13 2.45 -7.13 -10.89
C PRO A 13 2.74 -7.10 -9.39
N GLY A 14 1.73 -6.74 -8.64
CA GLY A 14 1.76 -6.74 -7.18
C GLY A 14 0.36 -7.00 -6.65
N TRP A 15 0.10 -6.56 -5.41
CA TRP A 15 -1.18 -6.79 -4.76
C TRP A 15 -1.67 -5.51 -4.10
N SER A 16 -2.99 -5.41 -3.93
CA SER A 16 -3.56 -4.37 -3.10
C SER A 16 -3.36 -4.72 -1.63
N LEU A 17 -2.87 -3.77 -0.84
CA LEU A 17 -2.75 -3.96 0.61
C LEU A 17 -4.13 -4.23 1.22
N LEU A 18 -5.20 -3.62 0.70
CA LEU A 18 -6.54 -3.85 1.20
C LEU A 18 -6.96 -5.31 1.04
N ASP A 19 -6.57 -5.96 -0.07
CA ASP A 19 -6.85 -7.38 -0.26
C ASP A 19 -6.05 -8.25 0.70
N ILE A 20 -4.82 -7.86 1.00
CA ILE A 20 -3.98 -8.56 1.98
C ILE A 20 -4.61 -8.46 3.37
N LEU A 21 -5.05 -7.28 3.76
CA LEU A 21 -5.71 -7.07 5.05
C LEU A 21 -7.01 -7.86 5.15
N ALA A 22 -7.80 -7.87 4.07
CA ALA A 22 -9.05 -8.62 4.03
C ALA A 22 -8.79 -10.13 4.19
N ALA A 23 -7.76 -10.65 3.54
CA ALA A 23 -7.38 -12.06 3.64
C ALA A 23 -6.92 -12.43 5.07
N ALA A 24 -6.37 -11.46 5.79
CA ALA A 24 -5.95 -11.62 7.19
C ALA A 24 -7.09 -11.37 8.18
N GLY A 25 -8.31 -11.08 7.73
CA GLY A 25 -9.46 -10.80 8.59
C GLY A 25 -9.50 -9.37 9.14
N LEU A 26 -8.76 -8.45 8.54
CA LEU A 26 -8.59 -7.08 9.04
C LEU A 26 -9.28 -6.03 8.17
N ARG A 27 -10.34 -6.42 7.45
CA ARG A 27 -11.02 -5.52 6.51
C ARG A 27 -11.73 -4.33 7.16
N ASP A 28 -12.00 -4.39 8.46
CA ASP A 28 -12.71 -3.33 9.18
C ASP A 28 -11.75 -2.40 9.92
N ALA A 29 -10.45 -2.50 9.68
CA ALA A 29 -9.47 -1.61 10.29
C ALA A 29 -9.72 -0.18 9.84
N LYS A 30 -9.72 0.77 10.78
CA LYS A 30 -9.94 2.19 10.50
C LYS A 30 -8.65 2.94 10.29
N ALA A 31 -7.55 2.44 10.82
CA ALA A 31 -6.23 3.00 10.64
C ALA A 31 -5.19 1.88 10.73
N VAL A 32 -4.15 2.00 9.93
CA VAL A 32 -3.08 1.02 9.86
C VAL A 32 -1.75 1.76 9.84
N SER A 33 -0.80 1.31 10.63
CA SER A 33 0.55 1.84 10.63
C SER A 33 1.48 0.85 9.90
N LEU A 34 2.24 1.35 8.94
CA LEU A 34 3.22 0.59 8.19
C LEU A 34 4.61 1.05 8.60
N LEU A 35 5.51 0.12 8.90
CA LEU A 35 6.88 0.43 9.29
C LEU A 35 7.85 -0.34 8.41
N ASP A 36 8.98 0.30 8.08
CA ASP A 36 10.10 -0.39 7.44
C ASP A 36 11.05 -0.94 8.52
N SER A 37 12.15 -1.57 8.08
CA SER A 37 13.10 -2.20 8.98
C SER A 37 13.91 -1.18 9.80
N GLU A 38 13.87 0.10 9.43
CA GLU A 38 14.58 1.17 10.12
C GLU A 38 13.66 2.00 11.01
N GLY A 39 12.38 1.65 11.08
CA GLY A 39 11.40 2.34 11.92
C GLY A 39 10.72 3.53 11.26
N ALA A 40 11.08 3.85 10.01
CA ALA A 40 10.34 4.84 9.24
C ALA A 40 9.01 4.26 8.82
N GLY A 41 7.97 5.09 8.74
CA GLY A 41 6.66 4.55 8.49
C GLY A 41 5.66 5.50 7.88
N LEU A 42 4.50 4.94 7.58
CA LEU A 42 3.35 5.65 7.07
C LEU A 42 2.12 5.21 7.84
N ARG A 43 1.20 6.14 8.08
CA ARG A 43 -0.10 5.83 8.65
C ARG A 43 -1.15 5.92 7.55
N LEU A 44 -1.98 4.91 7.46
CA LEU A 44 -3.10 4.85 6.51
C LEU A 44 -4.40 5.04 7.28
N GLU A 45 -5.24 5.95 6.81
CA GLU A 45 -6.54 6.22 7.41
C GLU A 45 -7.45 6.95 6.43
N GLY A 46 -8.76 6.94 6.70
CA GLY A 46 -9.74 7.69 5.92
C GLY A 46 -9.77 7.27 4.45
N ALA A 47 -9.54 8.24 3.56
CA ALA A 47 -9.59 8.01 2.12
C ALA A 47 -8.53 7.04 1.59
N ASP A 48 -7.50 6.71 2.40
CA ASP A 48 -6.53 5.68 2.03
C ASP A 48 -7.19 4.31 1.85
N PHE A 49 -8.34 4.09 2.47
CA PHE A 49 -9.10 2.84 2.35
C PHE A 49 -10.19 2.90 1.27
N ASP A 50 -10.31 4.03 0.57
CA ASP A 50 -11.25 4.18 -0.55
C ASP A 50 -10.56 3.78 -1.85
N ARG A 51 -10.96 2.64 -2.41
CA ARG A 51 -10.34 2.10 -3.63
C ARG A 51 -10.54 3.00 -4.85
N ALA A 52 -11.52 3.90 -4.83
CA ALA A 52 -11.74 4.85 -5.92
C ALA A 52 -10.77 6.05 -5.84
N ALA A 53 -10.27 6.37 -4.66
CA ALA A 53 -9.41 7.53 -4.44
C ALA A 53 -7.94 7.17 -4.23
N THR A 54 -7.63 5.94 -3.84
CA THR A 54 -6.29 5.52 -3.42
C THR A 54 -5.99 4.10 -3.87
N ILE A 55 -4.77 3.89 -4.37
CA ILE A 55 -4.25 2.55 -4.64
C ILE A 55 -3.11 2.29 -3.67
N LEU A 56 -3.21 1.21 -2.90
CA LEU A 56 -2.17 0.77 -1.96
C LEU A 56 -1.49 -0.46 -2.57
N TYR A 57 -0.37 -0.22 -3.25
CA TYR A 57 0.31 -1.21 -4.05
C TYR A 57 1.46 -1.84 -3.28
N VAL A 58 1.52 -3.18 -3.24
CA VAL A 58 2.57 -3.95 -2.59
C VAL A 58 3.18 -4.90 -3.60
N LYS A 59 4.50 -4.92 -3.70
CA LYS A 59 5.19 -5.89 -4.56
C LYS A 59 6.40 -6.45 -3.84
N MET A 60 6.86 -7.63 -4.29
CA MET A 60 8.11 -8.22 -3.85
C MET A 60 9.23 -7.71 -4.74
N ASN A 61 10.29 -7.15 -4.15
CA ASN A 61 11.45 -6.73 -4.93
C ASN A 61 12.44 -7.90 -5.10
N ARG A 62 13.55 -7.65 -5.81
CA ARG A 62 14.55 -8.69 -6.11
C ARG A 62 15.24 -9.23 -4.87
N GLY A 63 15.34 -8.42 -3.82
CA GLY A 63 15.96 -8.83 -2.57
C GLY A 63 15.04 -9.59 -1.63
N GLY A 64 13.81 -9.89 -2.06
CA GLY A 64 12.83 -10.58 -1.21
C GLY A 64 12.13 -9.69 -0.22
N GLN A 65 12.29 -8.38 -0.33
CA GLN A 65 11.60 -7.43 0.53
C GLN A 65 10.32 -6.94 -0.12
N LEU A 66 9.33 -6.64 0.70
CA LEU A 66 8.08 -6.06 0.22
C LEU A 66 8.25 -4.55 0.08
N ARG A 67 7.93 -4.03 -1.10
CA ARG A 67 7.89 -2.59 -1.35
C ARG A 67 6.44 -2.14 -1.37
N PHE A 68 6.17 -1.05 -0.67
CA PHE A 68 4.85 -0.46 -0.58
C PHE A 68 4.84 0.91 -1.25
N ARG A 69 3.79 1.19 -2.03
CA ARG A 69 3.55 2.51 -2.61
C ARG A 69 2.09 2.87 -2.48
N ARG A 70 1.84 4.12 -2.08
CA ARG A 70 0.50 4.69 -2.07
C ARG A 70 0.37 5.66 -3.23
N TYR A 71 -0.67 5.47 -4.04
CA TYR A 71 -1.03 6.38 -5.12
C TYR A 71 -2.36 7.00 -4.80
N SER A 72 -2.44 8.32 -4.90
CA SER A 72 -3.67 9.08 -4.66
C SER A 72 -4.15 9.69 -5.96
N LYS A 73 -5.47 9.69 -6.17
CA LYS A 73 -6.04 10.22 -7.38
C LYS A 73 -6.11 11.74 -7.31
N ARG A 74 -5.59 12.39 -8.37
CA ARG A 74 -5.61 13.84 -8.54
C ARG A 74 -6.28 14.15 -9.88
N GLY A 75 -7.59 14.48 -9.85
CA GLY A 75 -8.35 14.61 -11.09
C GLY A 75 -8.39 13.29 -11.83
N ASP A 76 -7.86 13.26 -13.07
CA ASP A 76 -7.80 12.03 -13.87
C ASP A 76 -6.47 11.32 -13.79
N ALA A 77 -5.55 11.78 -12.96
CA ALA A 77 -4.20 11.23 -12.83
C ALA A 77 -3.96 10.61 -11.47
N TRP A 78 -3.02 9.68 -11.41
CA TRP A 78 -2.57 9.08 -10.16
C TRP A 78 -1.19 9.64 -9.80
N GLU A 79 -1.01 9.97 -8.53
CA GLU A 79 0.23 10.53 -8.01
C GLU A 79 0.72 9.66 -6.85
N MET A 80 2.01 9.32 -6.84
CA MET A 80 2.59 8.59 -5.72
C MET A 80 2.71 9.53 -4.52
N THR A 81 2.02 9.19 -3.42
CA THR A 81 1.97 10.03 -2.22
C THR A 81 2.60 9.37 -1.01
N GLY A 82 3.19 8.21 -1.17
CA GLY A 82 3.92 7.53 -0.11
C GLY A 82 4.63 6.30 -0.63
N GLU A 83 5.77 5.97 -0.01
CA GLU A 83 6.55 4.79 -0.38
C GLU A 83 7.33 4.28 0.82
N LEU A 84 7.37 2.95 0.98
CA LEU A 84 8.29 2.25 1.88
C LEU A 84 9.02 1.20 1.07
N ARG A 85 10.34 1.26 1.06
CA ARG A 85 11.16 0.36 0.24
C ARG A 85 11.28 -1.06 0.81
N GLY A 86 11.13 -1.20 2.13
CA GLY A 86 11.14 -2.50 2.78
C GLY A 86 10.09 -2.54 3.85
N LEU A 87 8.88 -2.99 3.51
CA LEU A 87 7.79 -3.10 4.48
C LEU A 87 8.09 -4.24 5.44
N ALA A 88 8.31 -3.91 6.71
CA ALA A 88 8.67 -4.88 7.74
C ALA A 88 7.54 -5.19 8.70
N LYS A 89 6.64 -4.24 8.94
CA LYS A 89 5.59 -4.43 9.95
C LYS A 89 4.32 -3.68 9.57
N ILE A 90 3.19 -4.34 9.77
CA ILE A 90 1.85 -3.76 9.62
C ILE A 90 1.18 -3.86 10.99
N SER A 91 0.74 -2.72 11.52
CA SER A 91 0.06 -2.67 12.82
C SER A 91 -1.30 -2.01 12.68
N ILE A 92 -2.30 -2.60 13.31
CA ILE A 92 -3.63 -2.00 13.36
C ILE A 92 -3.64 -0.95 14.46
N VAL A 93 -4.16 0.21 14.14
CA VAL A 93 -4.29 1.33 15.08
C VAL A 93 -5.78 1.52 15.35
N ASP A 94 -6.16 1.40 16.59
CA ASP A 94 -7.55 1.59 17.02
C ASP A 94 -7.76 2.98 17.60
#